data_000aa252ebaa07777f28e891224d0467
#
_entry.id   000aa252ebaa07777f28e891224d0467
#
_cell.length_a   1.000
_cell.length_b   1.000
_cell.length_c   1.000
_cell.angle_alpha   90.00
_cell.angle_beta   90.00
_cell.angle_gamma   90.00
#
_symmetry.space_group_name_H-M   'P 1'
#
loop_
_entity.id
_entity.type
_entity.pdbx_description
1 polymer ?
#
loop_
_entity_poly.entity_id
_entity_poly.type
_entity_poly.pdbx_seq_one_letter_code
_entity_poly.pdbx_strand_id
1 'polypeptide(L)'
;MSAAMPESLVFATGALAAVSLGLPLIASAWPWQARRIGLLGLSLAILGLLATLGLFLDAAPGMDAPAVRVGLGGWEAPLGVTLHLDGLALAMLLLNALVALAGSLYARGYIRSTAGERQFWPLWLWLWGGLNLLVLSGDAFNLYITLEIASLSAVALVAFTGDTDAVTGAMRYLLINLLGSLSFLLGAALLYGEFGVLDLTLLGALAGDGPTERMAAALMLGGLLMKAAVFPLHVWLATAHASAPAPVSGMLSGMVVAAMFYLILRLWLVIFEPLGTPALAVLLGLLGSAALLWGSLQALRAPRLKIVAAYSTVAQMGYIALAFPILILQPAAWPVVVFFAFAHGVAKAAVLMGAGTLQKAAGHDRMNALGPVLRARGRTVFALGLGGISLMGLPLTGGFLAKYLLLEAGLHGAAETTAIMQIWTALWVVMVALGSLLATAYILRMVAPAFARGERDPGVPVSAGMQWMPLVLAVGAAAMGLAGAPLMHLLGHTAGVS
;
A
#
# COMPACT_ATOMS: atom_id res chain seq x y z
N MET A 1 -17.87 30.55 10.53
CA MET A 1 -19.05 29.67 10.76
C MET A 1 -18.69 28.34 10.12
N SER A 2 -18.35 27.31 10.90
CA SER A 2 -18.14 25.95 10.41
C SER A 2 -19.47 25.45 9.83
N ALA A 3 -19.55 25.23 8.54
CA ALA A 3 -20.70 24.59 7.94
C ALA A 3 -20.88 23.22 8.62
N ALA A 4 -22.08 22.95 9.15
CA ALA A 4 -22.37 21.67 9.77
C ALA A 4 -22.14 20.57 8.73
N MET A 5 -21.40 19.52 9.11
CA MET A 5 -21.16 18.36 8.24
C MET A 5 -22.47 17.75 7.79
N PRO A 6 -22.63 17.36 6.52
CA PRO A 6 -23.83 16.66 6.07
C PRO A 6 -24.00 15.36 6.85
N GLU A 7 -25.16 15.17 7.47
CA GLU A 7 -25.50 13.94 8.22
C GLU A 7 -25.32 12.68 7.33
N SER A 8 -25.56 12.81 6.02
CA SER A 8 -25.35 11.75 5.05
C SER A 8 -23.90 11.24 5.00
N LEU A 9 -22.90 12.13 5.12
CA LEU A 9 -21.48 11.75 5.15
C LEU A 9 -21.09 11.08 6.47
N VAL A 10 -21.62 11.56 7.59
CA VAL A 10 -21.44 10.94 8.91
C VAL A 10 -21.97 9.50 8.88
N PHE A 11 -23.21 9.33 8.37
CA PHE A 11 -23.83 8.01 8.22
C PHE A 11 -23.04 7.11 7.26
N ALA A 12 -22.63 7.62 6.09
CA ALA A 12 -21.86 6.85 5.10
C ALA A 12 -20.51 6.39 5.65
N THR A 13 -19.80 7.23 6.40
CA THR A 13 -18.53 6.89 7.05
C THR A 13 -18.73 5.76 8.09
N GLY A 14 -19.75 5.87 8.95
CA GLY A 14 -20.11 4.83 9.90
C GLY A 14 -20.52 3.52 9.22
N ALA A 15 -21.26 3.59 8.13
CA ALA A 15 -21.67 2.43 7.34
C ALA A 15 -20.47 1.71 6.69
N LEU A 16 -19.48 2.46 6.17
CA LEU A 16 -18.25 1.88 5.63
C LEU A 16 -17.47 1.10 6.71
N ALA A 17 -17.35 1.65 7.91
CA ALA A 17 -16.71 0.97 9.03
C ALA A 17 -17.50 -0.28 9.47
N ALA A 18 -18.84 -0.17 9.59
CA ALA A 18 -19.71 -1.29 9.96
C ALA A 18 -19.65 -2.45 8.94
N VAL A 19 -19.65 -2.15 7.64
CA VAL A 19 -19.50 -3.15 6.58
C VAL A 19 -18.10 -3.77 6.60
N SER A 20 -17.06 -3.00 6.85
CA SER A 20 -15.68 -3.46 6.93
C SER A 20 -15.43 -4.43 8.09
N LEU A 21 -16.18 -4.31 9.17
CA LEU A 21 -16.18 -5.26 10.29
C LEU A 21 -17.20 -6.40 10.10
N GLY A 22 -18.40 -6.10 9.62
CA GLY A 22 -19.52 -7.05 9.52
C GLY A 22 -19.30 -8.13 8.47
N LEU A 23 -18.76 -7.76 7.30
CA LEU A 23 -18.52 -8.73 6.21
C LEU A 23 -17.58 -9.88 6.60
N PRO A 24 -16.39 -9.64 7.17
CA PRO A 24 -15.54 -10.73 7.63
C PRO A 24 -16.16 -11.55 8.76
N LEU A 25 -16.91 -10.93 9.68
CA LEU A 25 -17.64 -11.66 10.74
C LEU A 25 -18.67 -12.62 10.16
N ILE A 26 -19.51 -12.13 9.22
CA ILE A 26 -20.52 -12.95 8.52
C ILE A 26 -19.84 -14.09 7.76
N ALA A 27 -18.77 -13.82 7.01
CA ALA A 27 -18.04 -14.84 6.27
C ALA A 27 -17.38 -15.89 7.18
N SER A 28 -16.94 -15.50 8.37
CA SER A 28 -16.39 -16.40 9.38
C SER A 28 -17.47 -17.28 10.01
N ALA A 29 -18.68 -16.75 10.24
CA ALA A 29 -19.81 -17.50 10.77
C ALA A 29 -20.40 -18.49 9.74
N TRP A 30 -20.35 -18.16 8.45
CA TRP A 30 -20.85 -19.00 7.36
C TRP A 30 -19.77 -19.34 6.32
N PRO A 31 -18.72 -20.09 6.67
CA PRO A 31 -17.56 -20.31 5.81
C PRO A 31 -17.89 -21.08 4.52
N TRP A 32 -18.96 -21.89 4.49
CA TRP A 32 -19.44 -22.58 3.27
C TRP A 32 -20.06 -21.63 2.23
N GLN A 33 -20.43 -20.41 2.61
CA GLN A 33 -20.91 -19.35 1.71
C GLN A 33 -19.93 -18.20 1.58
N ALA A 34 -18.77 -18.25 2.25
CA ALA A 34 -17.83 -17.14 2.37
C ALA A 34 -17.40 -16.57 1.01
N ARG A 35 -17.27 -17.40 -0.04
CA ARG A 35 -17.01 -16.91 -1.40
C ARG A 35 -18.15 -16.01 -1.93
N ARG A 36 -19.41 -16.41 -1.76
CA ARG A 36 -20.57 -15.62 -2.22
C ARG A 36 -20.68 -14.34 -1.40
N ILE A 37 -20.56 -14.44 -0.08
CA ILE A 37 -20.56 -13.32 0.85
C ILE A 37 -19.45 -12.34 0.47
N GLY A 38 -18.24 -12.85 0.22
CA GLY A 38 -17.08 -12.03 -0.16
C GLY A 38 -17.28 -11.29 -1.49
N LEU A 39 -17.73 -11.98 -2.53
CA LEU A 39 -17.91 -11.35 -3.84
C LEU A 39 -19.06 -10.35 -3.86
N LEU A 40 -20.24 -10.72 -3.34
CA LEU A 40 -21.39 -9.83 -3.31
C LEU A 40 -21.20 -8.68 -2.32
N GLY A 41 -20.77 -9.01 -1.11
CA GLY A 41 -20.56 -8.01 -0.07
C GLY A 41 -19.48 -6.98 -0.42
N LEU A 42 -18.36 -7.44 -0.99
CA LEU A 42 -17.30 -6.53 -1.46
C LEU A 42 -17.80 -5.64 -2.60
N SER A 43 -18.59 -6.19 -3.54
CA SER A 43 -19.17 -5.36 -4.61
C SER A 43 -20.11 -4.28 -4.07
N LEU A 44 -20.97 -4.63 -3.11
CA LEU A 44 -21.85 -3.66 -2.45
C LEU A 44 -21.07 -2.63 -1.63
N ALA A 45 -20.02 -3.05 -0.93
CA ALA A 45 -19.16 -2.16 -0.19
C ALA A 45 -18.44 -1.13 -1.09
N ILE A 46 -18.02 -1.57 -2.28
CA ILE A 46 -17.42 -0.67 -3.28
C ILE A 46 -18.44 0.33 -3.82
N LEU A 47 -19.67 -0.11 -4.11
CA LEU A 47 -20.74 0.80 -4.49
C LEU A 47 -21.04 1.83 -3.39
N GLY A 48 -21.05 1.40 -2.13
CA GLY A 48 -21.17 2.28 -0.97
C GLY A 48 -20.02 3.29 -0.88
N LEU A 49 -18.78 2.85 -1.12
CA LEU A 49 -17.61 3.73 -1.16
C LEU A 49 -17.70 4.78 -2.28
N LEU A 50 -18.12 4.37 -3.48
CA LEU A 50 -18.31 5.31 -4.60
C LEU A 50 -19.42 6.32 -4.32
N ALA A 51 -20.51 5.89 -3.67
CA ALA A 51 -21.55 6.82 -3.20
C ALA A 51 -21.02 7.78 -2.15
N THR A 52 -20.22 7.30 -1.18
CA THR A 52 -19.57 8.17 -0.19
C THR A 52 -18.63 9.18 -0.83
N LEU A 53 -17.86 8.76 -1.84
CA LEU A 53 -17.00 9.65 -2.61
C LEU A 53 -17.82 10.74 -3.31
N GLY A 54 -18.95 10.38 -3.94
CA GLY A 54 -19.87 11.36 -4.56
C GLY A 54 -20.37 12.39 -3.54
N LEU A 55 -20.89 11.92 -2.39
CA LEU A 55 -21.36 12.79 -1.31
C LEU A 55 -20.25 13.70 -0.76
N PHE A 56 -19.02 13.18 -0.66
CA PHE A 56 -17.87 13.95 -0.19
C PHE A 56 -17.50 15.06 -1.17
N LEU A 57 -17.44 14.78 -2.47
CA LEU A 57 -17.13 15.77 -3.49
C LEU A 57 -18.22 16.83 -3.63
N ASP A 58 -19.49 16.44 -3.48
CA ASP A 58 -20.63 17.38 -3.51
C ASP A 58 -20.64 18.32 -2.28
N ALA A 59 -20.23 17.82 -1.11
CA ALA A 59 -20.18 18.61 0.12
C ALA A 59 -18.97 19.54 0.20
N ALA A 60 -17.96 19.31 -0.61
CA ALA A 60 -16.68 20.00 -0.59
C ALA A 60 -16.34 20.64 -1.95
N PRO A 61 -17.07 21.70 -2.36
CA PRO A 61 -16.83 22.33 -3.66
C PRO A 61 -15.51 23.12 -3.76
N GLY A 62 -14.73 23.22 -2.67
CA GLY A 62 -13.43 23.89 -2.61
C GLY A 62 -12.38 23.06 -1.87
N MET A 63 -11.10 23.49 -1.94
CA MET A 63 -9.96 22.76 -1.33
C MET A 63 -9.96 22.70 0.21
N ASP A 64 -10.83 23.46 0.87
CA ASP A 64 -10.91 23.54 2.34
C ASP A 64 -12.00 22.63 2.94
N ALA A 65 -12.27 21.47 2.34
CA ALA A 65 -13.27 20.55 2.87
C ALA A 65 -12.86 20.03 4.25
N PRO A 66 -13.69 20.20 5.27
CA PRO A 66 -13.39 19.69 6.59
C PRO A 66 -13.42 18.15 6.59
N ALA A 67 -12.53 17.52 7.38
CA ALA A 67 -12.59 16.08 7.60
C ALA A 67 -13.91 15.68 8.27
N VAL A 68 -14.48 14.57 7.81
CA VAL A 68 -15.63 13.94 8.48
C VAL A 68 -15.10 13.17 9.69
N ARG A 69 -15.54 13.55 10.90
CA ARG A 69 -15.19 12.87 12.14
C ARG A 69 -16.44 12.24 12.73
N VAL A 70 -16.37 10.96 13.09
CA VAL A 70 -17.49 10.21 13.63
C VAL A 70 -17.04 9.50 14.91
N GLY A 71 -17.58 9.90 16.06
CA GLY A 71 -17.39 9.19 17.33
C GLY A 71 -18.20 7.89 17.34
N LEU A 72 -17.53 6.75 17.50
CA LEU A 72 -18.22 5.46 17.56
C LEU A 72 -19.10 5.36 18.81
N GLY A 73 -20.35 4.93 18.60
CA GLY A 73 -21.34 4.81 19.69
C GLY A 73 -21.83 6.16 20.25
N GLY A 74 -21.54 7.27 19.57
CA GLY A 74 -21.93 8.63 20.02
C GLY A 74 -21.00 9.22 21.09
N TRP A 75 -19.88 8.58 21.39
CA TRP A 75 -18.86 9.09 22.29
C TRP A 75 -17.81 9.89 21.52
N GLU A 76 -17.62 11.14 21.90
CA GLU A 76 -16.57 11.98 21.31
C GLU A 76 -15.20 11.74 21.96
N ALA A 77 -14.13 12.13 21.26
CA ALA A 77 -12.80 12.14 21.83
C ALA A 77 -12.72 13.07 23.06
N PRO A 78 -11.97 12.72 24.12
CA PRO A 78 -10.99 11.61 24.19
C PRO A 78 -11.58 10.27 24.67
N LEU A 79 -12.87 10.19 24.99
CA LEU A 79 -13.49 8.99 25.57
C LEU A 79 -13.83 7.94 24.52
N GLY A 80 -14.28 8.36 23.33
CA GLY A 80 -14.69 7.47 22.24
C GLY A 80 -13.63 7.32 21.16
N VAL A 81 -13.69 6.21 20.42
CA VAL A 81 -12.89 6.01 19.23
C VAL A 81 -13.44 6.85 18.07
N THR A 82 -12.62 7.67 17.47
CA THR A 82 -13.01 8.53 16.34
C THR A 82 -12.66 7.87 15.02
N LEU A 83 -13.62 7.85 14.10
CA LEU A 83 -13.37 7.60 12.67
C LEU A 83 -13.08 8.93 11.97
N HIS A 84 -12.17 8.90 11.02
CA HIS A 84 -11.71 10.08 10.28
C HIS A 84 -11.75 9.79 8.77
N LEU A 85 -12.53 10.58 8.01
CA LEU A 85 -12.64 10.50 6.57
C LEU A 85 -12.30 11.84 5.94
N ASP A 86 -11.27 11.87 5.10
CA ASP A 86 -10.85 13.00 4.28
C ASP A 86 -10.41 12.52 2.90
N GLY A 87 -9.92 13.41 2.05
CA GLY A 87 -9.44 13.07 0.71
C GLY A 87 -8.33 12.02 0.70
N LEU A 88 -7.42 12.09 1.67
CA LEU A 88 -6.33 11.10 1.83
C LEU A 88 -6.87 9.72 2.21
N ALA A 89 -7.80 9.64 3.16
CA ALA A 89 -8.45 8.38 3.54
C ALA A 89 -9.25 7.79 2.36
N LEU A 90 -10.04 8.62 1.65
CA LEU A 90 -10.79 8.18 0.48
C LEU A 90 -9.88 7.62 -0.63
N ALA A 91 -8.75 8.27 -0.91
CA ALA A 91 -7.78 7.77 -1.88
C ALA A 91 -7.28 6.37 -1.49
N MET A 92 -6.95 6.14 -0.22
CA MET A 92 -6.47 4.84 0.26
C MET A 92 -7.57 3.77 0.28
N LEU A 93 -8.82 4.13 0.63
CA LEU A 93 -9.97 3.25 0.53
C LEU A 93 -10.24 2.82 -0.92
N LEU A 94 -10.11 3.74 -1.88
CA LEU A 94 -10.24 3.44 -3.30
C LEU A 94 -9.15 2.47 -3.78
N LEU A 95 -7.90 2.66 -3.35
CA LEU A 95 -6.81 1.73 -3.65
C LEU A 95 -7.11 0.33 -3.09
N ASN A 96 -7.53 0.26 -1.82
CA ASN A 96 -7.90 -1.00 -1.17
C ASN A 96 -9.05 -1.70 -1.90
N ALA A 97 -10.10 -0.96 -2.26
CA ALA A 97 -11.25 -1.45 -3.01
C ALA A 97 -10.84 -2.01 -4.38
N LEU A 98 -10.02 -1.28 -5.14
CA LEU A 98 -9.56 -1.67 -6.47
C LEU A 98 -8.73 -2.96 -6.43
N VAL A 99 -7.74 -3.02 -5.53
CA VAL A 99 -6.85 -4.19 -5.41
C VAL A 99 -7.62 -5.39 -4.85
N ALA A 100 -8.51 -5.20 -3.87
CA ALA A 100 -9.32 -6.26 -3.29
C ALA A 100 -10.35 -6.83 -4.28
N LEU A 101 -11.00 -5.98 -5.09
CA LEU A 101 -11.94 -6.44 -6.12
C LEU A 101 -11.21 -7.28 -7.18
N ALA A 102 -10.12 -6.75 -7.73
CA ALA A 102 -9.33 -7.47 -8.71
C ALA A 102 -8.77 -8.78 -8.13
N GLY A 103 -8.26 -8.75 -6.89
CA GLY A 103 -7.79 -9.92 -6.17
C GLY A 103 -8.88 -10.96 -5.92
N SER A 104 -10.11 -10.53 -5.59
CA SER A 104 -11.27 -11.42 -5.37
C SER A 104 -11.71 -12.11 -6.67
N LEU A 105 -11.81 -11.36 -7.77
CA LEU A 105 -12.13 -11.92 -9.08
C LEU A 105 -11.03 -12.87 -9.60
N TYR A 106 -9.78 -12.57 -9.28
CA TYR A 106 -8.64 -13.44 -9.55
C TYR A 106 -8.71 -14.72 -8.69
N ALA A 107 -8.93 -14.57 -7.37
CA ALA A 107 -8.98 -15.66 -6.40
C ALA A 107 -10.07 -16.67 -6.71
N ARG A 108 -11.21 -16.25 -7.25
CA ARG A 108 -12.30 -17.14 -7.72
C ARG A 108 -11.81 -18.24 -8.66
N GLY A 109 -10.81 -17.95 -9.48
CA GLY A 109 -10.23 -18.93 -10.40
C GLY A 109 -8.95 -19.59 -9.89
N TYR A 110 -8.33 -18.98 -8.88
CA TYR A 110 -7.07 -19.45 -8.29
C TYR A 110 -7.31 -20.50 -7.19
N ILE A 111 -8.25 -20.22 -6.26
CA ILE A 111 -8.67 -21.12 -5.17
C ILE A 111 -9.83 -21.97 -5.68
N ARG A 112 -9.61 -23.27 -5.88
CA ARG A 112 -10.63 -24.16 -6.49
C ARG A 112 -11.15 -25.24 -5.55
N SER A 113 -10.47 -25.54 -4.45
CA SER A 113 -10.92 -26.55 -3.49
C SER A 113 -11.93 -25.95 -2.51
N THR A 114 -12.99 -26.70 -2.19
CA THR A 114 -14.02 -26.27 -1.23
C THR A 114 -13.41 -25.97 0.15
N ALA A 115 -12.44 -26.78 0.60
CA ALA A 115 -11.74 -26.54 1.86
C ALA A 115 -10.94 -25.24 1.81
N GLY A 116 -10.20 -24.99 0.71
CA GLY A 116 -9.45 -23.76 0.51
C GLY A 116 -10.35 -22.53 0.46
N GLU A 117 -11.53 -22.59 -0.18
CA GLU A 117 -12.49 -21.49 -0.21
C GLU A 117 -12.99 -21.12 1.19
N ARG A 118 -13.28 -22.11 2.04
CA ARG A 118 -13.77 -21.90 3.41
C ARG A 118 -12.74 -21.19 4.31
N GLN A 119 -11.45 -21.40 4.07
CA GLN A 119 -10.37 -20.77 4.82
C GLN A 119 -9.95 -19.43 4.23
N PHE A 120 -9.83 -19.34 2.90
CA PHE A 120 -9.33 -18.17 2.20
C PHE A 120 -10.25 -16.95 2.36
N TRP A 121 -11.55 -17.10 2.08
CA TRP A 121 -12.45 -15.96 1.98
C TRP A 121 -12.66 -15.21 3.30
N PRO A 122 -12.84 -15.85 4.46
CA PRO A 122 -12.90 -15.12 5.72
C PRO A 122 -11.62 -14.33 6.00
N LEU A 123 -10.45 -14.94 5.85
CA LEU A 123 -9.16 -14.27 6.08
C LEU A 123 -8.93 -13.13 5.08
N TRP A 124 -9.33 -13.31 3.82
CA TRP A 124 -9.26 -12.28 2.80
C TRP A 124 -10.10 -11.05 3.14
N LEU A 125 -11.30 -11.28 3.64
CA LEU A 125 -12.21 -10.20 4.08
C LEU A 125 -11.71 -9.52 5.36
N TRP A 126 -11.12 -10.27 6.30
CA TRP A 126 -10.48 -9.69 7.47
C TRP A 126 -9.28 -8.81 7.10
N LEU A 127 -8.49 -9.21 6.12
CA LEU A 127 -7.41 -8.36 5.60
C LEU A 127 -7.95 -7.09 4.96
N TRP A 128 -8.95 -7.20 4.08
CA TRP A 128 -9.59 -6.05 3.42
C TRP A 128 -10.28 -5.12 4.43
N GLY A 129 -11.10 -5.67 5.32
CA GLY A 129 -11.84 -4.90 6.32
C GLY A 129 -10.90 -4.25 7.35
N GLY A 130 -9.87 -4.97 7.81
CA GLY A 130 -8.85 -4.44 8.70
C GLY A 130 -8.11 -3.25 8.10
N LEU A 131 -7.78 -3.31 6.80
CA LEU A 131 -7.15 -2.18 6.07
C LEU A 131 -8.10 -0.99 5.92
N ASN A 132 -9.40 -1.21 5.69
CA ASN A 132 -10.37 -0.11 5.65
C ASN A 132 -10.50 0.57 7.02
N LEU A 133 -10.64 -0.22 8.09
CA LEU A 133 -10.74 0.29 9.46
C LEU A 133 -9.48 1.05 9.87
N LEU A 134 -8.30 0.56 9.45
CA LEU A 134 -7.02 1.23 9.66
C LEU A 134 -7.00 2.61 8.99
N VAL A 135 -7.44 2.69 7.74
CA VAL A 135 -7.49 3.95 6.99
C VAL A 135 -8.48 4.94 7.60
N LEU A 136 -9.61 4.45 8.13
CA LEU A 136 -10.64 5.27 8.77
C LEU A 136 -10.32 5.64 10.22
N SER A 137 -9.27 5.10 10.84
CA SER A 137 -8.99 5.33 12.25
C SER A 137 -8.42 6.73 12.52
N GLY A 138 -9.05 7.45 13.42
CA GLY A 138 -8.61 8.75 13.95
C GLY A 138 -7.98 8.67 15.35
N ASP A 139 -7.69 7.47 15.85
CA ASP A 139 -7.18 7.21 17.21
C ASP A 139 -5.97 6.27 17.15
N ALA A 140 -4.90 6.59 17.88
CA ALA A 140 -3.63 5.84 17.83
C ALA A 140 -3.74 4.39 18.34
N PHE A 141 -4.61 4.13 19.33
CA PHE A 141 -4.82 2.77 19.83
C PHE A 141 -5.68 1.95 18.85
N ASN A 142 -6.70 2.56 18.27
CA ASN A 142 -7.50 1.91 17.23
C ASN A 142 -6.67 1.63 15.97
N LEU A 143 -5.71 2.50 15.61
CA LEU A 143 -4.70 2.21 14.58
C LEU A 143 -3.93 0.93 14.89
N TYR A 144 -3.46 0.75 16.14
CA TYR A 144 -2.78 -0.48 16.55
C TYR A 144 -3.66 -1.72 16.39
N ILE A 145 -4.93 -1.66 16.86
CA ILE A 145 -5.85 -2.81 16.77
C ILE A 145 -6.09 -3.20 15.31
N THR A 146 -6.40 -2.24 14.46
CA THR A 146 -6.68 -2.47 13.03
C THR A 146 -5.44 -2.93 12.26
N LEU A 147 -4.26 -2.45 12.65
CA LEU A 147 -2.96 -2.90 12.19
C LEU A 147 -2.73 -4.39 12.50
N GLU A 148 -3.09 -4.84 13.72
CA GLU A 148 -2.99 -6.25 14.11
C GLU A 148 -4.00 -7.12 13.35
N ILE A 149 -5.24 -6.70 13.21
CA ILE A 149 -6.25 -7.41 12.43
C ILE A 149 -5.77 -7.66 10.99
N ALA A 150 -5.27 -6.62 10.33
CA ALA A 150 -4.76 -6.73 8.97
C ALA A 150 -3.50 -7.61 8.90
N SER A 151 -2.55 -7.44 9.84
CA SER A 151 -1.29 -8.20 9.86
C SER A 151 -1.50 -9.67 10.13
N LEU A 152 -2.30 -10.05 11.13
CA LEU A 152 -2.56 -11.44 11.46
C LEU A 152 -3.32 -12.17 10.34
N SER A 153 -4.29 -11.47 9.72
CA SER A 153 -4.98 -11.99 8.54
C SER A 153 -4.04 -12.22 7.36
N ALA A 154 -3.11 -11.28 7.13
CA ALA A 154 -2.11 -11.42 6.09
C ALA A 154 -1.13 -12.57 6.37
N VAL A 155 -0.67 -12.73 7.60
CA VAL A 155 0.20 -13.85 8.03
C VAL A 155 -0.49 -15.19 7.81
N ALA A 156 -1.76 -15.32 8.22
CA ALA A 156 -2.54 -16.54 8.00
C ALA A 156 -2.72 -16.85 6.51
N LEU A 157 -2.92 -15.83 5.68
CA LEU A 157 -3.01 -15.97 4.22
C LEU A 157 -1.66 -16.34 3.57
N VAL A 158 -0.52 -15.92 4.14
CA VAL A 158 0.82 -16.37 3.68
C VAL A 158 1.03 -17.83 3.99
N ALA A 159 0.59 -18.30 5.16
CA ALA A 159 0.65 -19.70 5.58
C ALA A 159 -0.38 -20.61 4.88
N PHE A 160 -1.24 -20.08 4.01
CA PHE A 160 -2.43 -20.72 3.47
C PHE A 160 -2.20 -22.10 2.82
N THR A 161 -1.06 -22.30 2.15
CA THR A 161 -0.73 -23.59 1.52
C THR A 161 -0.33 -24.67 2.52
N GLY A 162 0.10 -24.29 3.72
CA GLY A 162 0.48 -25.20 4.81
C GLY A 162 1.79 -25.95 4.61
N ASP A 163 2.49 -25.73 3.50
CA ASP A 163 3.82 -26.32 3.29
C ASP A 163 4.90 -25.63 4.16
N THR A 164 6.03 -26.30 4.32
CA THR A 164 7.13 -25.82 5.19
C THR A 164 7.63 -24.43 4.82
N ASP A 165 7.71 -24.12 3.53
CA ASP A 165 8.16 -22.81 3.03
C ASP A 165 7.16 -21.71 3.38
N ALA A 166 5.84 -22.00 3.24
CA ALA A 166 4.77 -21.09 3.58
C ALA A 166 4.71 -20.80 5.08
N VAL A 167 4.80 -21.84 5.91
CA VAL A 167 4.82 -21.68 7.37
C VAL A 167 6.07 -20.90 7.82
N THR A 168 7.25 -21.20 7.26
CA THR A 168 8.48 -20.48 7.57
C THR A 168 8.40 -19.01 7.13
N GLY A 169 7.87 -18.75 5.94
CA GLY A 169 7.65 -17.38 5.43
C GLY A 169 6.67 -16.60 6.30
N ALA A 170 5.56 -17.25 6.71
CA ALA A 170 4.56 -16.67 7.58
C ALA A 170 5.11 -16.37 8.98
N MET A 171 5.93 -17.28 9.57
CA MET A 171 6.55 -17.04 10.88
C MET A 171 7.54 -15.87 10.85
N ARG A 172 8.36 -15.73 9.82
CA ARG A 172 9.23 -14.55 9.65
C ARG A 172 8.41 -13.27 9.53
N TYR A 173 7.34 -13.31 8.75
CA TYR A 173 6.42 -12.20 8.61
C TYR A 173 5.77 -11.83 9.96
N LEU A 174 5.26 -12.82 10.70
CA LEU A 174 4.64 -12.64 12.02
C LEU A 174 5.61 -11.96 13.00
N LEU A 175 6.82 -12.51 13.17
CA LEU A 175 7.77 -12.02 14.18
C LEU A 175 8.18 -10.56 13.90
N ILE A 176 8.52 -10.23 12.65
CA ILE A 176 8.91 -8.85 12.29
C ILE A 176 7.73 -7.89 12.44
N ASN A 177 6.54 -8.30 11.98
CA ASN A 177 5.36 -7.45 12.08
C ASN A 177 4.89 -7.26 13.52
N LEU A 178 4.95 -8.29 14.36
CA LEU A 178 4.62 -8.17 15.78
C LEU A 178 5.57 -7.21 16.49
N LEU A 179 6.90 -7.32 16.23
CA LEU A 179 7.87 -6.38 16.78
C LEU A 179 7.55 -4.94 16.34
N GLY A 180 7.19 -4.73 15.07
CA GLY A 180 6.78 -3.42 14.55
C GLY A 180 5.52 -2.88 15.23
N SER A 181 4.52 -3.72 15.45
CA SER A 181 3.28 -3.34 16.15
C SER A 181 3.52 -3.00 17.63
N LEU A 182 4.32 -3.81 18.32
CA LEU A 182 4.64 -3.55 19.73
C LEU A 182 5.47 -2.27 19.90
N SER A 183 6.37 -1.99 18.96
CA SER A 183 7.10 -0.72 18.91
C SER A 183 6.13 0.46 18.71
N PHE A 184 5.16 0.34 17.78
CA PHE A 184 4.13 1.33 17.57
C PHE A 184 3.29 1.55 18.84
N LEU A 185 2.82 0.47 19.47
CA LEU A 185 2.02 0.53 20.70
C LEU A 185 2.78 1.21 21.85
N LEU A 186 4.08 0.91 21.99
CA LEU A 186 4.91 1.56 23.02
C LEU A 186 5.03 3.05 22.79
N GLY A 187 5.21 3.49 21.53
CA GLY A 187 5.20 4.91 21.18
C GLY A 187 3.86 5.60 21.47
N ALA A 188 2.74 4.95 21.14
CA ALA A 188 1.41 5.44 21.48
C ALA A 188 1.19 5.53 23.01
N ALA A 189 1.70 4.56 23.76
CA ALA A 189 1.64 4.57 25.23
C ALA A 189 2.45 5.73 25.84
N LEU A 190 3.60 6.08 25.25
CA LEU A 190 4.37 7.25 25.68
C LEU A 190 3.59 8.55 25.48
N LEU A 191 2.96 8.72 24.29
CA LEU A 191 2.11 9.90 24.03
C LEU A 191 0.92 9.96 24.97
N TYR A 192 0.28 8.81 25.26
CA TYR A 192 -0.81 8.74 26.23
C TYR A 192 -0.36 9.10 27.64
N GLY A 193 0.82 8.63 28.05
CA GLY A 193 1.39 8.97 29.36
C GLY A 193 1.68 10.46 29.54
N GLU A 194 2.07 11.14 28.45
CA GLU A 194 2.38 12.58 28.44
C GLU A 194 1.11 13.44 28.36
N PHE A 195 0.21 13.12 27.42
CA PHE A 195 -0.92 13.97 27.06
C PHE A 195 -2.29 13.49 27.54
N GLY A 196 -2.41 12.22 27.96
CA GLY A 196 -3.69 11.64 28.42
C GLY A 196 -4.71 11.40 27.32
N VAL A 197 -4.35 11.52 26.04
CA VAL A 197 -5.24 11.36 24.89
C VAL A 197 -4.60 10.50 23.81
N LEU A 198 -5.42 9.86 22.95
CA LEU A 198 -4.97 9.03 21.82
C LEU A 198 -5.61 9.44 20.50
N ASP A 199 -6.57 10.36 20.50
CA ASP A 199 -7.12 10.95 19.28
C ASP A 199 -6.03 11.75 18.55
N LEU A 200 -5.84 11.45 17.26
CA LEU A 200 -4.74 12.03 16.47
C LEU A 200 -4.82 13.55 16.36
N THR A 201 -6.03 14.11 16.27
CA THR A 201 -6.21 15.57 16.16
C THR A 201 -5.88 16.27 17.47
N LEU A 202 -6.29 15.68 18.61
CA LEU A 202 -5.95 16.21 19.94
C LEU A 202 -4.44 16.07 20.20
N LEU A 203 -3.82 14.93 19.81
CA LEU A 203 -2.37 14.77 19.89
C LEU A 203 -1.65 15.82 19.05
N GLY A 204 -2.10 16.07 17.82
CA GLY A 204 -1.49 17.08 16.94
C GLY A 204 -1.58 18.51 17.52
N ALA A 205 -2.62 18.82 18.29
CA ALA A 205 -2.75 20.13 18.96
C ALA A 205 -1.87 20.25 20.21
N LEU A 206 -1.43 19.15 20.82
CA LEU A 206 -0.67 19.11 22.08
C LEU A 206 0.82 18.81 21.85
N ALA A 207 1.15 18.01 20.84
CA ALA A 207 2.51 17.54 20.61
C ALA A 207 3.41 18.66 20.09
N GLY A 208 4.64 18.66 20.56
CA GLY A 208 5.71 19.55 20.13
C GLY A 208 6.95 18.79 19.68
N ASP A 209 8.13 19.31 20.07
CA ASP A 209 9.43 18.71 19.73
C ASP A 209 10.17 18.16 20.98
N GLY A 210 9.45 17.83 22.03
CA GLY A 210 9.97 17.34 23.30
C GLY A 210 10.64 15.94 23.19
N PRO A 211 11.32 15.49 24.26
CA PRO A 211 11.95 14.18 24.32
C PRO A 211 10.96 13.02 24.17
N THR A 212 9.76 13.16 24.75
CA THR A 212 8.70 12.13 24.70
C THR A 212 8.20 11.97 23.25
N GLU A 213 7.93 13.08 22.56
CA GLU A 213 7.48 13.08 21.16
C GLU A 213 8.56 12.49 20.24
N ARG A 214 9.83 12.83 20.43
CA ARG A 214 10.96 12.27 19.66
C ARG A 214 11.07 10.76 19.84
N MET A 215 10.95 10.28 21.09
CA MET A 215 10.99 8.84 21.38
C MET A 215 9.75 8.12 20.80
N ALA A 216 8.57 8.71 20.97
CA ALA A 216 7.33 8.17 20.41
C ALA A 216 7.39 8.10 18.88
N ALA A 217 7.86 9.15 18.21
CA ALA A 217 8.06 9.18 16.76
C ALA A 217 9.04 8.08 16.31
N ALA A 218 10.19 7.94 16.98
CA ALA A 218 11.17 6.91 16.66
C ALA A 218 10.57 5.50 16.77
N LEU A 219 9.79 5.22 17.81
CA LEU A 219 9.15 3.93 18.03
C LEU A 219 7.99 3.66 17.05
N MET A 220 7.08 4.63 16.88
CA MET A 220 5.91 4.48 16.00
C MET A 220 6.33 4.42 14.53
N LEU A 221 7.12 5.37 14.06
CA LEU A 221 7.57 5.40 12.67
C LEU A 221 8.55 4.27 12.37
N GLY A 222 9.46 3.93 13.30
CA GLY A 222 10.35 2.78 13.19
C GLY A 222 9.58 1.45 13.06
N GLY A 223 8.54 1.26 13.87
CA GLY A 223 7.65 0.11 13.79
C GLY A 223 6.91 0.02 12.45
N LEU A 224 6.43 1.15 11.91
CA LEU A 224 5.78 1.20 10.61
C LEU A 224 6.77 0.97 9.45
N LEU A 225 8.02 1.45 9.54
CA LEU A 225 9.06 1.18 8.54
C LEU A 225 9.41 -0.33 8.48
N MET A 226 9.37 -1.05 9.62
CA MET A 226 9.50 -2.52 9.65
C MET A 226 8.36 -3.18 8.87
N LYS A 227 7.13 -2.76 9.11
CA LYS A 227 5.93 -3.26 8.41
C LYS A 227 5.89 -2.85 6.93
N ALA A 228 6.42 -1.69 6.57
CA ALA A 228 6.58 -1.22 5.19
C ALA A 228 7.72 -1.92 4.43
N ALA A 229 8.46 -2.81 5.09
CA ALA A 229 9.62 -3.51 4.52
C ALA A 229 10.69 -2.56 3.93
N VAL A 230 10.96 -1.44 4.58
CA VAL A 230 12.04 -0.53 4.20
C VAL A 230 13.38 -1.14 4.63
N PHE A 231 14.42 -1.04 3.78
CA PHE A 231 15.76 -1.50 4.13
C PHE A 231 16.31 -0.79 5.39
N PRO A 232 16.92 -1.51 6.32
CA PRO A 232 17.30 -2.92 6.33
C PRO A 232 16.19 -3.88 6.86
N LEU A 233 15.01 -3.40 7.20
CA LEU A 233 13.95 -4.12 7.91
C LEU A 233 13.04 -4.98 6.99
N HIS A 234 13.41 -5.14 5.72
CA HIS A 234 12.64 -5.79 4.64
C HIS A 234 12.71 -7.32 4.61
N VAL A 235 13.42 -7.96 5.56
CA VAL A 235 13.81 -9.39 5.48
C VAL A 235 12.63 -10.38 5.40
N TRP A 236 11.43 -9.98 5.81
CA TRP A 236 10.23 -10.80 5.75
C TRP A 236 9.57 -10.82 4.37
N LEU A 237 9.73 -9.73 3.57
CA LEU A 237 8.91 -9.49 2.38
C LEU A 237 9.12 -10.55 1.30
N ALA A 238 10.36 -10.85 0.94
CA ALA A 238 10.67 -11.79 -0.15
C ALA A 238 10.21 -13.22 0.19
N THR A 239 10.36 -13.67 1.44
CA THR A 239 9.92 -14.99 1.90
C THR A 239 8.40 -15.10 1.95
N ALA A 240 7.69 -14.06 2.42
CA ALA A 240 6.24 -14.01 2.41
C ALA A 240 5.68 -14.08 0.98
N HIS A 241 6.23 -13.30 0.04
CA HIS A 241 5.78 -13.32 -1.35
C HIS A 241 6.10 -14.61 -2.08
N ALA A 242 7.20 -15.27 -1.76
CA ALA A 242 7.58 -16.55 -2.38
C ALA A 242 6.51 -17.62 -2.16
N SER A 243 5.89 -17.64 -0.99
CA SER A 243 4.95 -18.68 -0.53
C SER A 243 3.48 -18.28 -0.65
N ALA A 244 3.15 -17.00 -0.45
CA ALA A 244 1.77 -16.52 -0.48
C ALA A 244 1.04 -16.85 -1.80
N PRO A 245 -0.27 -17.16 -1.76
CA PRO A 245 -1.12 -17.18 -2.96
C PRO A 245 -1.00 -15.88 -3.76
N ALA A 246 -1.08 -15.94 -5.08
CA ALA A 246 -0.87 -14.77 -5.94
C ALA A 246 -1.79 -13.56 -5.63
N PRO A 247 -3.11 -13.72 -5.35
CA PRO A 247 -3.96 -12.59 -4.98
C PRO A 247 -3.51 -11.97 -3.64
N VAL A 248 -3.03 -12.78 -2.69
CA VAL A 248 -2.47 -12.30 -1.42
C VAL A 248 -1.18 -11.51 -1.67
N SER A 249 -0.27 -12.02 -2.50
CA SER A 249 0.93 -11.28 -2.90
C SER A 249 0.58 -9.92 -3.54
N GLY A 250 -0.46 -9.89 -4.40
CA GLY A 250 -0.96 -8.63 -4.97
C GLY A 250 -1.44 -7.64 -3.92
N MET A 251 -2.16 -8.10 -2.89
CA MET A 251 -2.66 -7.27 -1.80
C MET A 251 -1.53 -6.80 -0.86
N LEU A 252 -0.60 -7.70 -0.49
CA LEU A 252 0.55 -7.37 0.35
C LEU A 252 1.38 -6.24 -0.25
N SER A 253 1.73 -6.35 -1.52
CA SER A 253 2.56 -5.35 -2.19
C SER A 253 1.78 -4.14 -2.69
N GLY A 254 0.51 -4.33 -3.09
CA GLY A 254 -0.32 -3.26 -3.64
C GLY A 254 -0.93 -2.35 -2.59
N MET A 255 -1.37 -2.91 -1.46
CA MET A 255 -2.08 -2.14 -0.43
C MET A 255 -1.42 -2.20 0.94
N VAL A 256 -0.98 -3.37 1.43
CA VAL A 256 -0.48 -3.48 2.82
C VAL A 256 0.72 -2.58 3.07
N VAL A 257 1.75 -2.61 2.20
CA VAL A 257 2.92 -1.73 2.35
C VAL A 257 2.56 -0.26 2.09
N ALA A 258 1.64 0.03 1.16
CA ALA A 258 1.14 1.38 0.91
C ALA A 258 0.38 1.94 2.12
N ALA A 259 -0.41 1.11 2.82
CA ALA A 259 -1.08 1.49 4.06
C ALA A 259 -0.11 1.87 5.18
N MET A 260 1.06 1.23 5.25
CA MET A 260 2.09 1.61 6.23
C MET A 260 2.64 3.02 5.94
N PHE A 261 2.91 3.33 4.66
CA PHE A 261 3.32 4.68 4.27
C PHE A 261 2.22 5.72 4.45
N TYR A 262 0.95 5.34 4.24
CA TYR A 262 -0.18 6.19 4.61
C TYR A 262 -0.15 6.55 6.09
N LEU A 263 0.07 5.57 6.98
CA LEU A 263 0.16 5.82 8.42
C LEU A 263 1.37 6.69 8.78
N ILE A 264 2.54 6.42 8.20
CA ILE A 264 3.74 7.24 8.40
C ILE A 264 3.43 8.69 8.00
N LEU A 265 2.82 8.89 6.84
CA LEU A 265 2.44 10.21 6.34
C LEU A 265 1.39 10.88 7.23
N ARG A 266 0.34 10.15 7.64
CA ARG A 266 -0.72 10.68 8.51
C ARG A 266 -0.16 11.13 9.85
N LEU A 267 0.64 10.31 10.51
CA LEU A 267 1.27 10.65 11.78
C LEU A 267 2.27 11.80 11.63
N TRP A 268 3.01 11.83 10.52
CA TRP A 268 3.92 12.92 10.21
C TRP A 268 3.17 14.25 10.09
N LEU A 269 2.15 14.31 9.23
CA LEU A 269 1.41 15.54 8.96
C LEU A 269 0.61 16.04 10.17
N VAL A 270 0.13 15.14 11.05
CA VAL A 270 -0.76 15.51 12.15
C VAL A 270 -0.02 15.71 13.48
N ILE A 271 1.02 14.92 13.77
CA ILE A 271 1.65 14.89 15.09
C ILE A 271 3.14 15.26 15.04
N PHE A 272 3.90 14.72 14.08
CA PHE A 272 5.37 14.73 14.10
C PHE A 272 6.02 15.75 13.17
N GLU A 273 5.23 16.59 12.49
CA GLU A 273 5.76 17.66 11.62
C GLU A 273 6.78 18.56 12.36
N PRO A 274 6.55 18.95 13.65
CA PRO A 274 7.52 19.78 14.38
C PRO A 274 8.91 19.12 14.58
N LEU A 275 9.03 17.79 14.39
CA LEU A 275 10.30 17.07 14.48
C LEU A 275 11.12 17.12 13.17
N GLY A 276 10.61 17.77 12.12
CA GLY A 276 11.25 17.90 10.83
C GLY A 276 12.57 18.64 10.89
N THR A 277 13.67 17.90 10.74
CA THR A 277 15.03 18.49 10.73
C THR A 277 15.78 18.08 9.48
N PRO A 278 16.76 18.90 9.01
CA PRO A 278 17.65 18.50 7.91
C PRO A 278 18.37 17.17 8.17
N ALA A 279 18.75 16.90 9.42
CA ALA A 279 19.39 15.63 9.79
C ALA A 279 18.48 14.43 9.58
N LEU A 280 17.19 14.54 9.95
CA LEU A 280 16.18 13.50 9.70
C LEU A 280 15.95 13.32 8.20
N ALA A 281 15.89 14.41 7.43
CA ALA A 281 15.78 14.35 5.98
C ALA A 281 16.94 13.56 5.34
N VAL A 282 18.16 13.81 5.77
CA VAL A 282 19.34 13.08 5.29
C VAL A 282 19.28 11.60 5.67
N LEU A 283 18.90 11.28 6.91
CA LEU A 283 18.75 9.88 7.36
C LEU A 283 17.73 9.11 6.52
N LEU A 284 16.54 9.68 6.31
CA LEU A 284 15.49 9.07 5.51
C LEU A 284 15.89 8.94 4.04
N GLY A 285 16.58 9.96 3.50
CA GLY A 285 17.15 9.93 2.15
C GLY A 285 18.18 8.80 1.96
N LEU A 286 19.06 8.59 2.95
CA LEU A 286 20.03 7.49 2.93
C LEU A 286 19.34 6.12 3.01
N LEU A 287 18.36 5.95 3.91
CA LEU A 287 17.60 4.71 4.03
C LEU A 287 16.82 4.39 2.76
N GLY A 288 16.16 5.40 2.17
CA GLY A 288 15.45 5.27 0.91
C GLY A 288 16.37 4.89 -0.25
N SER A 289 17.54 5.55 -0.36
CA SER A 289 18.57 5.23 -1.37
C SER A 289 19.09 3.81 -1.21
N ALA A 290 19.38 3.40 0.01
CA ALA A 290 19.84 2.04 0.31
C ALA A 290 18.78 0.98 -0.03
N ALA A 291 17.49 1.23 0.30
CA ALA A 291 16.38 0.36 -0.05
C ALA A 291 16.23 0.22 -1.57
N LEU A 292 16.32 1.32 -2.31
CA LEU A 292 16.24 1.35 -3.76
C LEU A 292 17.37 0.54 -4.41
N LEU A 293 18.60 0.78 -4.02
CA LEU A 293 19.77 0.08 -4.58
C LEU A 293 19.75 -1.41 -4.21
N TRP A 294 19.57 -1.73 -2.94
CA TRP A 294 19.56 -3.11 -2.45
C TRP A 294 18.42 -3.91 -3.08
N GLY A 295 17.20 -3.37 -3.05
CA GLY A 295 16.03 -4.02 -3.64
C GLY A 295 16.20 -4.28 -5.13
N SER A 296 16.73 -3.30 -5.88
CA SER A 296 16.98 -3.47 -7.32
C SER A 296 18.06 -4.51 -7.60
N LEU A 297 19.17 -4.50 -6.84
CA LEU A 297 20.25 -5.46 -7.00
C LEU A 297 19.77 -6.89 -6.71
N GLN A 298 19.00 -7.08 -5.67
CA GLN A 298 18.44 -8.40 -5.34
C GLN A 298 17.40 -8.85 -6.38
N ALA A 299 16.58 -7.93 -6.92
CA ALA A 299 15.66 -8.23 -8.01
C ALA A 299 16.40 -8.72 -9.26
N LEU A 300 17.53 -8.09 -9.60
CA LEU A 300 18.38 -8.52 -10.73
C LEU A 300 19.03 -9.91 -10.52
N ARG A 301 19.28 -10.30 -9.28
CA ARG A 301 19.91 -11.59 -8.93
C ARG A 301 18.92 -12.72 -8.70
N ALA A 302 17.66 -12.40 -8.40
CA ALA A 302 16.66 -13.37 -7.99
C ALA A 302 16.37 -14.43 -9.07
N PRO A 303 16.40 -15.74 -8.74
CA PRO A 303 16.19 -16.81 -9.71
C PRO A 303 14.71 -17.13 -10.00
N ARG A 304 13.79 -16.58 -9.20
CA ARG A 304 12.35 -16.88 -9.26
C ARG A 304 11.56 -15.60 -9.56
N LEU A 305 10.56 -15.70 -10.44
CA LEU A 305 9.75 -14.57 -10.93
C LEU A 305 9.09 -13.80 -9.80
N LYS A 306 8.45 -14.50 -8.85
CA LYS A 306 7.81 -13.86 -7.68
C LYS A 306 8.81 -13.16 -6.75
N ILE A 307 10.03 -13.70 -6.63
CA ILE A 307 11.09 -13.07 -5.81
C ILE A 307 11.62 -11.81 -6.50
N VAL A 308 11.76 -11.80 -7.85
CA VAL A 308 12.07 -10.57 -8.60
C VAL A 308 11.01 -9.51 -8.29
N ALA A 309 9.73 -9.89 -8.40
CA ALA A 309 8.62 -8.99 -8.10
C ALA A 309 8.60 -8.53 -6.62
N ALA A 310 8.98 -9.39 -5.67
CA ALA A 310 9.06 -9.02 -4.25
C ALA A 310 10.17 -7.99 -3.99
N TYR A 311 11.39 -8.24 -4.46
CA TYR A 311 12.49 -7.28 -4.27
C TYR A 311 12.28 -5.97 -5.03
N SER A 312 11.55 -5.99 -6.16
CA SER A 312 11.14 -4.74 -6.79
C SER A 312 10.16 -3.94 -5.93
N THR A 313 9.44 -4.57 -4.96
CA THR A 313 8.67 -3.83 -3.95
C THR A 313 9.61 -3.11 -2.99
N VAL A 314 10.64 -3.77 -2.46
CA VAL A 314 11.65 -3.13 -1.60
C VAL A 314 12.27 -1.90 -2.29
N ALA A 315 12.62 -2.04 -3.58
CA ALA A 315 13.15 -0.92 -4.35
C ALA A 315 12.16 0.24 -4.49
N GLN A 316 10.88 -0.06 -4.76
CA GLN A 316 9.83 0.97 -4.89
C GLN A 316 9.50 1.63 -3.54
N MET A 317 9.56 0.89 -2.43
CA MET A 317 9.44 1.48 -1.08
C MET A 317 10.59 2.44 -0.80
N GLY A 318 11.77 2.18 -1.36
CA GLY A 318 12.89 3.12 -1.36
C GLY A 318 12.56 4.47 -2.00
N TYR A 319 11.83 4.50 -3.12
CA TYR A 319 11.37 5.76 -3.73
C TYR A 319 10.39 6.52 -2.82
N ILE A 320 9.44 5.81 -2.19
CA ILE A 320 8.49 6.47 -1.29
C ILE A 320 9.23 7.00 -0.06
N ALA A 321 10.21 6.26 0.46
CA ALA A 321 11.06 6.75 1.56
C ALA A 321 11.90 7.98 1.16
N LEU A 322 12.36 8.06 -0.10
CA LEU A 322 13.05 9.25 -0.65
C LEU A 322 12.13 10.47 -0.79
N ALA A 323 10.80 10.28 -0.81
CA ALA A 323 9.88 11.40 -0.84
C ALA A 323 9.79 12.14 0.51
N PHE A 324 10.06 11.47 1.64
CA PHE A 324 10.00 12.11 2.97
C PHE A 324 11.04 13.22 3.18
N PRO A 325 12.32 13.09 2.80
CA PRO A 325 13.24 14.22 2.84
C PRO A 325 12.76 15.41 2.01
N ILE A 326 12.13 15.17 0.86
CA ILE A 326 11.55 16.23 0.04
C ILE A 326 10.36 16.87 0.77
N LEU A 327 9.54 16.08 1.43
CA LEU A 327 8.41 16.54 2.24
C LEU A 327 8.85 17.42 3.44
N ILE A 328 9.98 17.11 4.08
CA ILE A 328 10.54 17.94 5.16
C ILE A 328 10.97 19.31 4.62
N LEU A 329 11.47 19.36 3.38
CA LEU A 329 11.90 20.61 2.74
C LEU A 329 10.74 21.37 2.10
N GLN A 330 9.73 20.65 1.65
CA GLN A 330 8.55 21.20 0.96
C GLN A 330 7.28 20.46 1.41
N PRO A 331 6.68 20.86 2.53
CA PRO A 331 5.51 20.18 3.10
C PRO A 331 4.33 20.04 2.12
N ALA A 332 4.10 21.02 1.25
CA ALA A 332 3.05 20.98 0.23
C ALA A 332 3.17 19.82 -0.79
N ALA A 333 4.32 19.12 -0.83
CA ALA A 333 4.55 17.98 -1.74
C ALA A 333 3.93 16.64 -1.26
N TRP A 334 3.28 16.59 -0.11
CA TRP A 334 2.68 15.36 0.43
C TRP A 334 1.71 14.63 -0.54
N PRO A 335 0.90 15.30 -1.41
CA PRO A 335 0.03 14.60 -2.34
C PRO A 335 0.80 13.73 -3.34
N VAL A 336 2.03 14.13 -3.68
CA VAL A 336 2.91 13.36 -4.58
C VAL A 336 3.28 12.01 -3.98
N VAL A 337 3.52 11.94 -2.66
CA VAL A 337 3.81 10.70 -1.93
C VAL A 337 2.65 9.72 -2.06
N VAL A 338 1.42 10.20 -1.86
CA VAL A 338 0.20 9.40 -1.95
C VAL A 338 -0.07 8.95 -3.38
N PHE A 339 0.08 9.85 -4.34
CA PHE A 339 -0.06 9.52 -5.75
C PHE A 339 0.93 8.42 -6.16
N PHE A 340 2.18 8.53 -5.68
CA PHE A 340 3.20 7.50 -5.90
C PHE A 340 2.79 6.15 -5.30
N ALA A 341 2.33 6.14 -4.04
CA ALA A 341 1.89 4.92 -3.35
C ALA A 341 0.70 4.27 -4.08
N PHE A 342 -0.24 5.08 -4.57
CA PHE A 342 -1.41 4.60 -5.32
C PHE A 342 -1.00 3.98 -6.66
N ALA A 343 -0.23 4.70 -7.49
CA ALA A 343 0.25 4.23 -8.79
C ALA A 343 1.10 2.95 -8.65
N HIS A 344 1.97 2.93 -7.64
CA HIS A 344 2.75 1.75 -7.26
C HIS A 344 1.85 0.58 -6.90
N GLY A 345 0.85 0.80 -6.03
CA GLY A 345 -0.03 -0.24 -5.53
C GLY A 345 -0.78 -0.96 -6.64
N VAL A 346 -1.37 -0.21 -7.57
CA VAL A 346 -2.08 -0.77 -8.75
C VAL A 346 -1.11 -1.54 -9.66
N ALA A 347 0.06 -0.97 -9.98
CA ALA A 347 1.05 -1.62 -10.83
C ALA A 347 1.61 -2.90 -10.21
N LYS A 348 1.89 -2.90 -8.91
CA LYS A 348 2.42 -4.07 -8.19
C LYS A 348 1.41 -5.20 -8.08
N ALA A 349 0.15 -4.89 -7.81
CA ALA A 349 -0.92 -5.89 -7.83
C ALA A 349 -1.01 -6.56 -9.21
N ALA A 350 -0.93 -5.79 -10.30
CA ALA A 350 -0.90 -6.33 -11.67
C ALA A 350 0.29 -7.27 -11.89
N VAL A 351 1.49 -6.84 -11.54
CA VAL A 351 2.74 -7.60 -11.75
C VAL A 351 2.72 -8.90 -10.94
N LEU A 352 2.36 -8.87 -9.65
CA LEU A 352 2.36 -10.05 -8.79
C LEU A 352 1.26 -11.05 -9.14
N MET A 353 0.06 -10.58 -9.49
CA MET A 353 -1.00 -11.45 -10.00
C MET A 353 -0.61 -12.04 -11.37
N GLY A 354 0.01 -11.27 -12.26
CA GLY A 354 0.54 -11.75 -13.54
C GLY A 354 1.61 -12.83 -13.34
N ALA A 355 2.58 -12.59 -12.46
CA ALA A 355 3.60 -13.56 -12.10
C ALA A 355 3.00 -14.84 -11.51
N GLY A 356 1.98 -14.71 -10.65
CA GLY A 356 1.26 -15.86 -10.10
C GLY A 356 0.46 -16.64 -11.16
N THR A 357 -0.07 -15.98 -12.19
CA THR A 357 -0.72 -16.65 -13.32
C THR A 357 0.26 -17.49 -14.11
N LEU A 358 1.46 -16.95 -14.39
CA LEU A 358 2.55 -17.69 -15.06
C LEU A 358 3.03 -18.85 -14.20
N GLN A 359 3.23 -18.63 -12.90
CA GLN A 359 3.59 -19.69 -11.96
C GLN A 359 2.58 -20.83 -11.96
N LYS A 360 1.27 -20.50 -11.93
CA LYS A 360 0.20 -21.51 -11.94
C LYS A 360 0.16 -22.28 -13.25
N ALA A 361 0.38 -21.60 -14.38
CA ALA A 361 0.40 -22.25 -15.69
C ALA A 361 1.61 -23.17 -15.88
N ALA A 362 2.77 -22.76 -15.39
CA ALA A 362 4.03 -23.54 -15.52
C ALA A 362 4.21 -24.61 -14.42
N GLY A 363 3.48 -24.52 -13.29
CA GLY A 363 3.74 -25.32 -12.10
C GLY A 363 4.96 -24.86 -11.28
N HIS A 364 5.71 -23.86 -11.75
CA HIS A 364 6.89 -23.29 -11.08
C HIS A 364 7.08 -21.81 -11.48
N ASP A 365 7.99 -21.11 -10.82
CA ASP A 365 8.32 -19.70 -11.11
C ASP A 365 9.83 -19.46 -11.37
N ARG A 366 10.56 -20.52 -11.74
CA ARG A 366 12.01 -20.43 -12.07
C ARG A 366 12.21 -19.70 -13.39
N MET A 367 12.94 -18.57 -13.37
CA MET A 367 13.12 -17.67 -14.52
C MET A 367 13.73 -18.36 -15.74
N ASN A 368 14.69 -19.27 -15.54
CA ASN A 368 15.38 -19.98 -16.62
C ASN A 368 14.51 -21.01 -17.35
N ALA A 369 13.40 -21.45 -16.75
CA ALA A 369 12.49 -22.46 -17.31
C ALA A 369 11.13 -21.90 -17.76
N LEU A 370 10.83 -20.62 -17.48
CA LEU A 370 9.54 -20.00 -17.81
C LEU A 370 9.37 -19.60 -19.28
N GLY A 371 10.43 -19.60 -20.09
CA GLY A 371 10.40 -19.13 -21.48
C GLY A 371 9.26 -19.70 -22.32
N PRO A 372 9.03 -21.03 -22.37
CA PRO A 372 7.94 -21.62 -23.15
C PRO A 372 6.56 -21.10 -22.77
N VAL A 373 6.26 -20.99 -21.46
CA VAL A 373 4.99 -20.50 -20.94
C VAL A 373 4.82 -18.99 -21.21
N LEU A 374 5.86 -18.19 -21.02
CA LEU A 374 5.83 -16.76 -21.34
C LEU A 374 5.48 -16.54 -22.83
N ARG A 375 6.08 -17.29 -23.77
CA ARG A 375 5.79 -17.17 -25.20
C ARG A 375 4.37 -17.59 -25.58
N ALA A 376 3.74 -18.44 -24.80
CA ALA A 376 2.37 -18.93 -25.04
C ALA A 376 1.29 -18.04 -24.36
N ARG A 377 1.65 -17.26 -23.33
CA ARG A 377 0.72 -16.48 -22.50
C ARG A 377 0.81 -14.96 -22.76
N GLY A 378 0.70 -14.54 -24.01
CA GLY A 378 0.90 -13.15 -24.44
C GLY A 378 0.10 -12.11 -23.65
N ARG A 379 -1.17 -12.39 -23.30
CA ARG A 379 -2.00 -11.48 -22.49
C ARG A 379 -1.41 -11.22 -21.10
N THR A 380 -0.97 -12.29 -20.43
CA THR A 380 -0.38 -12.19 -19.08
C THR A 380 0.99 -11.49 -19.13
N VAL A 381 1.79 -11.77 -20.16
CA VAL A 381 3.08 -11.10 -20.39
C VAL A 381 2.85 -9.61 -20.68
N PHE A 382 1.84 -9.27 -21.48
CA PHE A 382 1.49 -7.89 -21.75
C PHE A 382 1.08 -7.14 -20.46
N ALA A 383 0.24 -7.78 -19.61
CA ALA A 383 -0.13 -7.21 -18.31
C ALA A 383 1.10 -7.00 -17.41
N LEU A 384 2.00 -7.99 -17.34
CA LEU A 384 3.23 -7.90 -16.57
C LEU A 384 4.18 -6.82 -17.11
N GLY A 385 4.31 -6.72 -18.43
CA GLY A 385 5.10 -5.69 -19.09
C GLY A 385 4.53 -4.29 -18.87
N LEU A 386 3.21 -4.09 -19.06
CA LEU A 386 2.56 -2.79 -18.90
C LEU A 386 2.61 -2.31 -17.44
N GLY A 387 2.32 -3.18 -16.46
CA GLY A 387 2.52 -2.87 -15.05
C GLY A 387 3.99 -2.57 -14.73
N GLY A 388 4.91 -3.33 -15.35
CA GLY A 388 6.35 -3.08 -15.27
C GLY A 388 6.78 -1.74 -15.83
N ILE A 389 6.23 -1.31 -16.97
CA ILE A 389 6.47 0.02 -17.58
C ILE A 389 6.09 1.13 -16.60
N SER A 390 4.99 0.99 -15.86
CA SER A 390 4.63 1.95 -14.81
C SER A 390 5.66 1.95 -13.67
N LEU A 391 6.15 0.79 -13.23
CA LEU A 391 7.19 0.72 -12.18
C LEU A 391 8.55 1.28 -12.64
N MET A 392 8.89 1.14 -13.91
CA MET A 392 10.08 1.78 -14.50
C MET A 392 9.95 3.31 -14.45
N GLY A 393 8.74 3.84 -14.59
CA GLY A 393 8.47 5.27 -14.72
C GLY A 393 8.66 5.75 -16.15
N LEU A 394 8.16 4.99 -17.14
CA LEU A 394 8.15 5.44 -18.54
C LEU A 394 6.95 6.37 -18.80
N PRO A 395 7.09 7.34 -19.73
CA PRO A 395 6.05 8.33 -20.05
C PRO A 395 4.68 7.68 -20.26
N LEU A 396 3.62 8.46 -20.01
CA LEU A 396 2.20 8.09 -20.10
C LEU A 396 1.72 7.11 -19.02
N THR A 397 2.52 6.85 -17.97
CA THR A 397 2.13 5.98 -16.86
C THR A 397 2.06 6.72 -15.53
N GLY A 398 1.26 6.19 -14.58
CA GLY A 398 1.17 6.76 -13.22
C GLY A 398 2.52 6.78 -12.50
N GLY A 399 3.35 5.76 -12.69
CA GLY A 399 4.70 5.74 -12.11
C GLY A 399 5.64 6.80 -12.68
N PHE A 400 5.49 7.17 -13.95
CA PHE A 400 6.21 8.30 -14.54
C PHE A 400 5.78 9.62 -13.90
N LEU A 401 4.47 9.87 -13.89
CA LEU A 401 3.92 11.10 -13.34
C LEU A 401 4.33 11.27 -11.87
N ALA A 402 4.25 10.20 -11.06
CA ALA A 402 4.67 10.20 -9.66
C ALA A 402 6.15 10.58 -9.50
N LYS A 403 7.03 9.97 -10.28
CA LYS A 403 8.48 10.26 -10.23
C LYS A 403 8.79 11.66 -10.75
N TYR A 404 8.11 12.11 -11.80
CA TYR A 404 8.26 13.47 -12.33
C TYR A 404 7.88 14.52 -11.29
N LEU A 405 6.71 14.38 -10.67
CA LEU A 405 6.25 15.30 -9.62
C LEU A 405 7.19 15.27 -8.39
N LEU A 406 7.73 14.09 -8.04
CA LEU A 406 8.71 13.98 -6.96
C LEU A 406 10.02 14.71 -7.28
N LEU A 407 10.50 14.60 -8.52
CA LEU A 407 11.70 15.31 -8.99
C LEU A 407 11.47 16.83 -9.01
N GLU A 408 10.31 17.26 -9.53
CA GLU A 408 9.90 18.66 -9.58
C GLU A 408 9.84 19.27 -8.18
N ALA A 409 9.17 18.61 -7.22
CA ALA A 409 9.10 19.04 -5.84
C ALA A 409 10.48 19.12 -5.20
N GLY A 410 11.35 18.12 -5.44
CA GLY A 410 12.73 18.13 -4.93
C GLY A 410 13.57 19.28 -5.47
N LEU A 411 13.49 19.58 -6.76
CA LEU A 411 14.25 20.66 -7.38
C LEU A 411 13.79 22.04 -6.91
N HIS A 412 12.47 22.27 -6.74
CA HIS A 412 11.93 23.50 -6.20
C HIS A 412 12.34 23.70 -4.73
N GLY A 413 12.15 22.67 -3.89
CA GLY A 413 12.55 22.74 -2.48
C GLY A 413 14.06 22.96 -2.28
N ALA A 414 14.92 22.45 -3.17
CA ALA A 414 16.36 22.66 -3.10
C ALA A 414 16.76 24.13 -3.31
N ALA A 415 16.05 24.86 -4.16
CA ALA A 415 16.41 26.25 -4.49
C ALA A 415 16.34 27.19 -3.28
N GLU A 416 15.55 26.84 -2.27
CA GLU A 416 15.32 27.66 -1.06
C GLU A 416 16.14 27.22 0.16
N THR A 417 17.05 26.23 0.00
CA THR A 417 17.78 25.62 1.12
C THR A 417 19.29 25.94 1.10
N THR A 418 19.99 25.48 2.15
CA THR A 418 21.44 25.62 2.25
C THR A 418 22.18 24.82 1.17
N ALA A 419 23.40 25.22 0.81
CA ALA A 419 24.23 24.53 -0.19
C ALA A 419 24.41 23.03 0.12
N ILE A 420 24.50 22.66 1.39
CA ILE A 420 24.60 21.24 1.81
C ILE A 420 23.32 20.49 1.46
N MET A 421 22.14 21.06 1.72
CA MET A 421 20.86 20.42 1.40
C MET A 421 20.63 20.35 -0.11
N GLN A 422 21.12 21.32 -0.90
CA GLN A 422 21.12 21.26 -2.36
C GLN A 422 21.92 20.06 -2.88
N ILE A 423 23.09 19.77 -2.30
CA ILE A 423 23.90 18.59 -2.65
C ILE A 423 23.13 17.31 -2.33
N TRP A 424 22.49 17.20 -1.15
CA TRP A 424 21.70 16.03 -0.78
C TRP A 424 20.51 15.85 -1.71
N THR A 425 19.79 16.91 -2.04
CA THR A 425 18.63 16.84 -2.96
C THR A 425 19.08 16.42 -4.37
N ALA A 426 20.20 16.94 -4.87
CA ALA A 426 20.78 16.51 -6.14
C ALA A 426 21.12 15.00 -6.13
N LEU A 427 21.67 14.50 -5.01
CA LEU A 427 21.93 13.06 -4.84
C LEU A 427 20.64 12.25 -4.88
N TRP A 428 19.57 12.68 -4.23
CA TRP A 428 18.27 11.99 -4.28
C TRP A 428 17.67 11.98 -5.68
N VAL A 429 17.76 13.07 -6.42
CA VAL A 429 17.36 13.14 -7.84
C VAL A 429 18.13 12.09 -8.68
N VAL A 430 19.45 12.01 -8.49
CA VAL A 430 20.27 10.98 -9.14
C VAL A 430 19.82 9.56 -8.74
N MET A 431 19.48 9.35 -7.46
CA MET A 431 18.99 8.05 -7.00
C MET A 431 17.64 7.68 -7.65
N VAL A 432 16.73 8.62 -7.82
CA VAL A 432 15.46 8.39 -8.54
C VAL A 432 15.71 7.98 -9.99
N ALA A 433 16.62 8.65 -10.69
CA ALA A 433 16.98 8.33 -12.07
C ALA A 433 17.65 6.95 -12.18
N LEU A 434 18.65 6.69 -11.33
CA LEU A 434 19.37 5.41 -11.28
C LEU A 434 18.42 4.24 -10.96
N GLY A 435 17.49 4.43 -10.03
CA GLY A 435 16.50 3.42 -9.68
C GLY A 435 15.55 3.11 -10.84
N SER A 436 15.18 4.10 -11.66
CA SER A 436 14.37 3.89 -12.86
C SER A 436 15.12 3.04 -13.91
N LEU A 437 16.42 3.28 -14.06
CA LEU A 437 17.28 2.45 -14.93
C LEU A 437 17.38 1.01 -14.42
N LEU A 438 17.61 0.83 -13.12
CA LEU A 438 17.64 -0.50 -12.50
C LEU A 438 16.27 -1.20 -12.57
N ALA A 439 15.17 -0.45 -12.42
CA ALA A 439 13.82 -0.98 -12.59
C ALA A 439 13.61 -1.49 -14.02
N THR A 440 14.08 -0.73 -15.01
CA THR A 440 14.06 -1.17 -16.43
C THR A 440 14.80 -2.49 -16.59
N ALA A 441 15.99 -2.63 -16.03
CA ALA A 441 16.78 -3.84 -16.15
C ALA A 441 16.09 -5.08 -15.55
N TYR A 442 15.54 -5.02 -14.33
CA TYR A 442 14.88 -6.20 -13.75
C TYR A 442 13.51 -6.50 -14.38
N ILE A 443 12.76 -5.50 -14.85
CA ILE A 443 11.50 -5.74 -15.57
C ILE A 443 11.76 -6.34 -16.94
N LEU A 444 12.73 -5.82 -17.70
CA LEU A 444 13.13 -6.43 -18.98
C LEU A 444 13.55 -7.88 -18.77
N ARG A 445 14.32 -8.19 -17.72
CA ARG A 445 14.67 -9.56 -17.37
C ARG A 445 13.46 -10.46 -17.14
N MET A 446 12.37 -9.93 -16.54
CA MET A 446 11.13 -10.69 -16.33
C MET A 446 10.39 -11.01 -17.63
N VAL A 447 10.38 -10.10 -18.62
CA VAL A 447 9.58 -10.25 -19.84
C VAL A 447 10.38 -10.71 -21.06
N ALA A 448 11.69 -10.49 -21.11
CA ALA A 448 12.56 -10.81 -22.25
C ALA A 448 12.43 -12.27 -22.76
N PRO A 449 12.28 -13.29 -21.89
CA PRO A 449 12.12 -14.67 -22.37
C PRO A 449 10.86 -14.89 -23.23
N ALA A 450 9.86 -14.00 -23.15
CA ALA A 450 8.66 -14.08 -23.99
C ALA A 450 8.95 -13.75 -25.46
N PHE A 451 9.97 -12.95 -25.73
CA PHE A 451 10.34 -12.48 -27.06
C PHE A 451 11.47 -13.33 -27.70
N ALA A 452 12.07 -14.22 -26.93
CA ALA A 452 13.09 -15.14 -27.45
C ALA A 452 12.46 -16.20 -28.39
N ARG A 453 13.23 -16.66 -29.41
CA ARG A 453 12.82 -17.80 -30.25
C ARG A 453 12.79 -19.08 -29.41
N GLY A 454 11.86 -20.00 -29.71
CA GLY A 454 11.79 -21.30 -29.08
C GLY A 454 10.37 -21.86 -28.97
N GLU A 455 10.23 -22.97 -28.31
CA GLU A 455 8.96 -23.66 -28.08
C GLU A 455 7.96 -22.80 -27.31
N ARG A 456 6.67 -23.06 -27.57
CA ARG A 456 5.54 -22.49 -26.86
C ARG A 456 4.82 -23.60 -26.12
N ASP A 457 4.73 -23.48 -24.82
CA ASP A 457 3.94 -24.39 -23.99
C ASP A 457 2.93 -23.55 -23.16
N PRO A 458 1.63 -23.69 -23.42
CA PRO A 458 0.63 -22.97 -22.65
C PRO A 458 0.55 -23.42 -21.17
N GLY A 459 1.17 -24.53 -20.83
CA GLY A 459 1.07 -25.15 -19.50
C GLY A 459 -0.36 -25.48 -19.10
N VAL A 460 -0.61 -25.54 -17.80
CA VAL A 460 -1.96 -25.83 -17.27
C VAL A 460 -2.94 -24.69 -17.57
N PRO A 461 -4.20 -25.00 -17.97
CA PRO A 461 -5.23 -23.98 -18.19
C PRO A 461 -5.48 -23.13 -16.97
N VAL A 462 -5.53 -21.81 -17.14
CA VAL A 462 -5.87 -20.82 -16.12
C VAL A 462 -7.19 -20.13 -16.45
N SER A 463 -7.92 -19.69 -15.41
CA SER A 463 -9.23 -19.04 -15.58
C SER A 463 -9.12 -17.67 -16.26
N ALA A 464 -10.24 -17.20 -16.83
CA ALA A 464 -10.32 -15.87 -17.43
C ALA A 464 -9.98 -14.76 -16.40
N GLY A 465 -10.49 -14.86 -15.17
CA GLY A 465 -10.18 -13.89 -14.11
C GLY A 465 -8.68 -13.75 -13.83
N MET A 466 -7.94 -14.86 -13.83
CA MET A 466 -6.50 -14.84 -13.65
C MET A 466 -5.74 -14.14 -14.80
N GLN A 467 -6.30 -14.11 -16.00
CA GLN A 467 -5.68 -13.45 -17.15
C GLN A 467 -6.09 -11.97 -17.27
N TRP A 468 -7.37 -11.66 -16.98
CA TRP A 468 -7.91 -10.33 -17.19
C TRP A 468 -7.61 -9.37 -16.03
N MET A 469 -7.66 -9.82 -14.76
CA MET A 469 -7.47 -8.93 -13.63
C MET A 469 -6.08 -8.29 -13.57
N PRO A 470 -4.96 -9.00 -13.81
CA PRO A 470 -3.66 -8.36 -13.97
C PRO A 470 -3.63 -7.32 -15.10
N LEU A 471 -4.31 -7.60 -16.22
CA LEU A 471 -4.35 -6.68 -17.37
C LEU A 471 -5.16 -5.40 -17.04
N VAL A 472 -6.32 -5.55 -16.41
CA VAL A 472 -7.16 -4.40 -15.99
C VAL A 472 -6.38 -3.48 -15.04
N LEU A 473 -5.71 -4.06 -14.04
CA LEU A 473 -4.86 -3.28 -13.12
C LEU A 473 -3.68 -2.63 -13.84
N ALA A 474 -3.04 -3.32 -14.77
CA ALA A 474 -1.90 -2.77 -15.53
C ALA A 474 -2.35 -1.60 -16.43
N VAL A 475 -3.51 -1.72 -17.08
CA VAL A 475 -4.12 -0.63 -17.85
C VAL A 475 -4.48 0.53 -16.94
N GLY A 476 -5.06 0.27 -15.75
CA GLY A 476 -5.33 1.31 -14.76
C GLY A 476 -4.06 2.05 -14.32
N ALA A 477 -2.98 1.33 -14.02
CA ALA A 477 -1.70 1.92 -13.65
C ALA A 477 -1.08 2.78 -14.79
N ALA A 478 -1.26 2.37 -16.04
CA ALA A 478 -0.86 3.19 -17.18
C ALA A 478 -1.77 4.42 -17.33
N ALA A 479 -3.10 4.24 -17.31
CA ALA A 479 -4.07 5.32 -17.47
C ALA A 479 -3.88 6.47 -16.44
N MET A 480 -3.41 6.17 -15.25
CA MET A 480 -3.12 7.19 -14.22
C MET A 480 -2.08 8.22 -14.65
N GLY A 481 -1.22 7.93 -15.63
CA GLY A 481 -0.29 8.92 -16.18
C GLY A 481 -0.97 10.00 -17.01
N LEU A 482 -2.14 9.69 -17.58
CA LEU A 482 -2.95 10.61 -18.37
C LEU A 482 -4.11 11.21 -17.56
N ALA A 483 -4.61 10.47 -16.57
CA ALA A 483 -5.80 10.80 -15.77
C ALA A 483 -5.47 10.88 -14.27
N GLY A 484 -4.31 11.43 -13.91
CA GLY A 484 -3.91 11.61 -12.52
C GLY A 484 -4.59 12.78 -11.80
N ALA A 485 -5.09 13.77 -12.55
CA ALA A 485 -5.70 14.98 -12.01
C ALA A 485 -6.87 14.72 -11.03
N PRO A 486 -7.82 13.81 -11.27
CA PRO A 486 -8.90 13.54 -10.31
C PRO A 486 -8.40 13.06 -8.95
N LEU A 487 -7.36 12.23 -8.91
CA LEU A 487 -6.76 11.77 -7.65
C LEU A 487 -6.04 12.92 -6.94
N MET A 488 -5.29 13.75 -7.66
CA MET A 488 -4.63 14.93 -7.07
C MET A 488 -5.65 15.94 -6.54
N HIS A 489 -6.76 16.14 -7.25
CA HIS A 489 -7.87 16.97 -6.79
C HIS A 489 -8.49 16.42 -5.50
N LEU A 490 -8.76 15.12 -5.42
CA LEU A 490 -9.27 14.47 -4.22
C LEU A 490 -8.32 14.67 -3.02
N LEU A 491 -7.00 14.58 -3.24
CA LEU A 491 -6.00 14.80 -2.19
C LEU A 491 -5.98 16.25 -1.70
N GLY A 492 -6.31 17.23 -2.54
CA GLY A 492 -6.48 18.62 -2.13
C GLY A 492 -7.56 18.86 -1.06
N HIS A 493 -8.45 17.90 -0.84
CA HIS A 493 -9.49 17.92 0.21
C HIS A 493 -9.05 17.23 1.52
N THR A 494 -7.79 17.27 1.89
CA THR A 494 -7.28 16.67 3.13
C THR A 494 -7.18 17.73 4.22
N ALA A 495 -7.90 17.52 5.32
CA ALA A 495 -7.92 18.46 6.44
C ALA A 495 -6.59 18.49 7.21
N GLY A 496 -6.23 19.68 7.69
CA GLY A 496 -5.06 19.87 8.57
C GLY A 496 -3.71 19.96 7.85
N VAL A 497 -3.72 20.10 6.52
CA VAL A 497 -2.52 20.23 5.69
C VAL A 497 -2.71 21.44 4.75
N SER A 498 -2.80 22.64 5.32
CA SER A 498 -2.82 23.90 4.56
C SER A 498 -1.50 24.65 4.70
#